data_d3f45dea59abac744ae745b010e7639a
#
_entry.id   d3f45dea59abac744ae745b010e7639a
#
_cell.length_a   1.000
_cell.length_b   1.000
_cell.length_c   1.000
_cell.angle_alpha   90.00
_cell.angle_beta   90.00
_cell.angle_gamma   90.00
#
_symmetry.space_group_name_H-M   'P 1'
#
loop_
_entity.id
_entity.type
_entity.pdbx_description
1 polymer ?
#
loop_
_entity_poly.entity_id
_entity_poly.type
_entity_poly.pdbx_seq_one_letter_code
_entity_poly.pdbx_strand_id
1 'polypeptide(L)' 'ELEDQLQFLNFYQQHRGERLKFYKEQFDTLSYFQLKVLIVGFERGDLNVA' A
#
# COMPACT_ATOMS: atom_id res chain seq x y z
N GLU A 1 0.80 -0.51 11.78
CA GLU A 1 -0.44 -1.01 12.31
C GLU A 1 -1.36 -1.50 11.22
N LEU A 2 -2.25 -2.41 11.58
CA LEU A 2 -3.17 -2.99 10.58
C LEU A 2 -4.04 -1.93 9.92
N GLU A 3 -4.49 -0.97 10.71
CA GLU A 3 -5.34 0.09 10.17
C GLU A 3 -4.61 0.89 9.11
N ASP A 4 -3.35 1.23 9.36
CA ASP A 4 -2.55 1.97 8.38
C ASP A 4 -2.38 1.15 7.10
N GLN A 5 -2.20 -0.15 7.25
CA GLN A 5 -2.05 -1.03 6.09
C GLN A 5 -3.32 -1.08 5.26
N LEU A 6 -4.47 -1.17 5.92
CA LEU A 6 -5.75 -1.19 5.22
C LEU A 6 -6.02 0.14 4.52
N GLN A 7 -5.71 1.25 5.19
CA GLN A 7 -5.88 2.56 4.58
C GLN A 7 -4.99 2.70 3.35
N PHE A 8 -3.76 2.20 3.42
CA PHE A 8 -2.86 2.26 2.28
C PHE A 8 -3.42 1.44 1.12
N LEU A 9 -3.90 0.24 1.37
CA LEU A 9 -4.39 -0.61 0.30
C LEU A 9 -5.62 0.00 -0.37
N ASN A 10 -6.49 0.63 0.39
CA ASN A 10 -7.64 1.33 -0.19
C ASN A 10 -7.16 2.50 -1.07
N PHE A 11 -6.19 3.25 -0.58
CA PHE A 11 -5.63 4.36 -1.34
C PHE A 11 -4.96 3.85 -2.62
N TYR A 12 -4.21 2.77 -2.50
CA TYR A 12 -3.50 2.19 -3.63
C TYR A 12 -4.45 1.77 -4.74
N GLN A 13 -5.58 1.20 -4.39
CA GLN A 13 -6.56 0.79 -5.39
C GLN A 13 -7.04 1.96 -6.24
N GLN A 14 -7.10 3.14 -5.64
CA GLN A 14 -7.57 4.34 -6.33
C GLN A 14 -6.45 5.05 -7.08
N HIS A 15 -5.20 4.74 -6.78
CA HIS A 15 -4.05 5.46 -7.33
C HIS A 15 -2.98 4.49 -7.84
N ARG A 16 -3.40 3.46 -8.55
CA ARG A 16 -2.46 2.51 -9.13
C ARG A 16 -1.58 3.17 -10.17
N GLY A 17 -0.36 2.65 -10.30
CA GLY A 17 0.55 3.12 -11.32
C GLY A 17 1.44 4.26 -10.90
N GLU A 18 1.31 4.72 -9.65
CA GLU A 18 2.17 5.76 -9.14
C GLU A 18 3.49 5.17 -8.65
N ARG A 19 4.47 6.05 -8.45
CA ARG A 19 5.77 5.64 -7.95
C ARG A 19 5.69 5.38 -6.45
N LEU A 20 6.61 4.54 -5.98
CA LEU A 20 6.67 4.20 -4.57
C LEU A 20 6.85 5.44 -3.69
N LYS A 21 7.62 6.42 -4.18
CA LYS A 21 7.84 7.66 -3.46
C LYS A 21 6.51 8.38 -3.21
N PHE A 22 5.62 8.36 -4.19
CA PHE A 22 4.30 8.99 -4.05
C PHE A 22 3.54 8.39 -2.87
N TYR A 23 3.53 7.06 -2.78
CA TYR A 23 2.84 6.39 -1.68
C TYR A 23 3.52 6.66 -0.35
N LYS A 24 4.85 6.71 -0.35
CA LYS A 24 5.60 6.97 0.88
C LYS A 24 5.28 8.34 1.46
N GLU A 25 5.08 9.33 0.61
CA GLU A 25 4.72 10.67 1.04
C GLU A 25 3.34 10.72 1.66
N GLN A 26 2.45 9.86 1.22
CA GLN A 26 1.09 9.80 1.76
C GLN A 26 1.02 8.96 3.04
N PHE A 27 1.93 8.01 3.21
CA PHE A 27 1.92 7.07 4.33
C PHE A 27 3.32 6.98 4.92
N ASP A 28 3.77 8.07 5.54
CA ASP A 28 5.14 8.12 6.04
C ASP A 28 5.36 7.23 7.27
N THR A 29 4.29 6.73 7.89
CA THR A 29 4.41 5.77 8.99
C THR A 29 4.78 4.38 8.49
N LEU A 30 4.63 4.12 7.20
CA LEU A 30 4.99 2.84 6.60
C LEU A 30 6.33 2.98 5.90
N SER A 31 7.22 2.01 6.10
CA SER A 31 8.52 2.04 5.43
C SER A 31 8.37 1.67 3.96
N TYR A 32 9.40 1.96 3.16
CA TYR A 32 9.40 1.54 1.77
C TYR A 32 9.23 0.04 1.64
N PHE A 33 9.88 -0.70 2.53
CA PHE A 33 9.78 -2.16 2.51
C PHE A 33 8.33 -2.59 2.75
N GLN A 34 7.68 -1.99 3.73
CA GLN A 34 6.30 -2.33 4.04
C GLN A 34 5.36 -1.99 2.88
N LEU A 35 5.56 -0.83 2.26
CA LEU A 35 4.76 -0.44 1.10
C LEU A 35 4.93 -1.44 -0.03
N LYS A 36 6.18 -1.83 -0.30
CA LYS A 36 6.47 -2.76 -1.37
C LYS A 36 5.84 -4.13 -1.11
N VAL A 37 5.94 -4.62 0.12
CA VAL A 37 5.34 -5.89 0.47
C VAL A 37 3.83 -5.85 0.31
N LEU A 38 3.20 -4.76 0.75
CA LEU A 38 1.75 -4.62 0.64
C LEU A 38 1.30 -4.58 -0.82
N ILE A 39 2.03 -3.82 -1.65
CA ILE A 39 1.69 -3.73 -3.06
C ILE A 39 1.81 -5.08 -3.73
N VAL A 40 2.92 -5.76 -3.52
CA VAL A 40 3.16 -7.06 -4.13
C VAL A 40 2.10 -8.06 -3.67
N GLY A 41 1.81 -8.10 -2.37
CA GLY A 41 0.82 -9.00 -1.84
C GLY A 41 -0.56 -8.74 -2.42
N PHE A 42 -0.93 -7.46 -2.54
CA PHE A 42 -2.22 -7.10 -3.10
C PHE A 42 -2.33 -7.48 -4.57
N GLU A 43 -1.27 -7.21 -5.35
CA GLU A 43 -1.30 -7.51 -6.78
C GLU A 43 -1.30 -9.00 -7.05
N ARG A 44 -0.74 -9.79 -6.15
CA ARG A 44 -0.76 -11.24 -6.29
C ARG A 44 -2.07 -11.86 -5.81
N GLY A 45 -2.93 -11.07 -5.19
CA GLY A 45 -4.17 -11.58 -4.66
C GLY A 45 -4.05 -12.22 -3.28
N ASP A 46 -2.89 -12.06 -2.64
CA ASP A 46 -2.68 -12.61 -1.30
C ASP A 46 -3.35 -11.76 -0.23
N LEU A 47 -3.57 -10.49 -0.52
CA LEU A 47 -4.24 -9.57 0.39
C LEU A 47 -5.58 -9.17 -0.20
N ASN A 48 -6.58 -9.17 0.66
CA ASN A 48 -7.95 -8.90 0.21
C ASN A 48 -8.53 -7.75 1.02
N VAL A 49 -8.90 -6.68 0.31
CA VAL A 49 -9.52 -5.51 0.94
C VAL A 49 -10.96 -5.45 0.42
N ALA A 50 -11.87 -5.60 1.31
CA ALA A 50 -13.29 -5.58 0.96
C ALA A 50 -13.78 -4.16 0.68
#